data_fa246f25fc3c11ffaaec2710cbf7126f
#
_entry.id   fa246f25fc3c11ffaaec2710cbf7126f
#
_cell.length_a   1.000
_cell.length_b   1.000
_cell.length_c   1.000
_cell.angle_alpha   90.00
_cell.angle_beta   90.00
_cell.angle_gamma   90.00
#
_symmetry.space_group_name_H-M   'P 1'
#
loop_
_entity.id
_entity.type
_entity.pdbx_description
1 polymer ?
#
loop_
_entity_poly.entity_id
_entity_poly.type
_entity_poly.pdbx_seq_one_letter_code
_entity_poly.pdbx_strand_id
1 'polypeptide(L)'
;AVLLFGTPEDGKKDERGTPASSPSSAVARAVEALKQRAGDEIVVITDVCLCAYTSHGHCGVLRDGKVINDETLPLLKDIALAHAGAGADVVAPSDMMDGRVAAIRKGLDEANYEDVGILSYAAKYASAYYGPFRDAAESTPSTGDRKAYQMDPANVREAIREAHLDEQEGADMLMVKPALAYLDVIRAVRQETRLPLATYNVSGEYSAVKAAAARGWLDEATVVRENLVGMTRAGADLIITYHSREALERGWL
;
A
#
# COMPACT_ATOMS: atom_id res chain seq x y z
N ALA A 1 1.80 13.29 5.75
CA ALA A 1 2.26 11.89 5.85
C ALA A 1 3.10 11.51 4.63
N VAL A 2 3.96 10.51 4.81
CA VAL A 2 4.69 9.85 3.70
C VAL A 2 4.45 8.35 3.79
N LEU A 3 4.36 7.69 2.62
CA LEU A 3 4.29 6.23 2.53
C LEU A 3 5.60 5.72 1.91
N LEU A 4 6.32 4.90 2.66
CA LEU A 4 7.63 4.38 2.27
C LEU A 4 7.52 2.98 1.67
N PHE A 5 8.24 2.78 0.59
CA PHE A 5 8.52 1.49 -0.03
C PHE A 5 10.03 1.26 -0.05
N GLY A 6 10.46 0.02 0.01
CA GLY A 6 11.87 -0.30 -0.07
C GLY A 6 12.14 -1.48 -1.00
N THR A 7 13.35 -1.49 -1.54
CA THR A 7 13.93 -2.62 -2.26
C THR A 7 15.21 -3.03 -1.54
N PRO A 8 15.53 -4.33 -1.49
CA PRO A 8 16.82 -4.76 -0.97
C PRO A 8 17.95 -4.35 -1.91
N GLU A 9 19.18 -4.37 -1.43
CA GLU A 9 20.37 -4.25 -2.27
C GLU A 9 20.42 -5.36 -3.32
N ASP A 10 21.10 -5.11 -4.43
CA ASP A 10 21.25 -6.07 -5.52
C ASP A 10 21.75 -7.43 -5.00
N GLY A 11 21.13 -8.50 -5.50
CA GLY A 11 21.47 -9.87 -5.13
C GLY A 11 21.05 -10.31 -3.71
N LYS A 12 20.30 -9.47 -2.98
CA LYS A 12 19.82 -9.79 -1.61
C LYS A 12 18.40 -10.37 -1.56
N LYS A 13 17.70 -10.44 -2.69
CA LYS A 13 16.37 -11.09 -2.74
C LYS A 13 16.51 -12.60 -2.51
N ASP A 14 15.58 -13.17 -1.74
CA ASP A 14 15.48 -14.61 -1.52
C ASP A 14 14.05 -15.11 -1.69
N GLU A 15 13.81 -16.42 -1.57
CA GLU A 15 12.49 -17.02 -1.78
C GLU A 15 11.46 -16.60 -0.73
N ARG A 16 11.89 -16.16 0.44
CA ARG A 16 11.03 -15.78 1.57
C ARG A 16 10.97 -14.29 1.84
N GLY A 17 11.75 -13.47 1.10
CA GLY A 17 11.82 -12.04 1.31
C GLY A 17 12.41 -11.62 2.67
N THR A 18 13.33 -12.44 3.24
CA THR A 18 13.91 -12.20 4.56
C THR A 18 14.52 -10.81 4.76
N PRO A 19 15.09 -10.12 3.75
CA PRO A 19 15.61 -8.77 3.95
C PRO A 19 14.56 -7.73 4.33
N ALA A 20 13.27 -8.00 4.07
CA ALA A 20 12.18 -7.07 4.38
C ALA A 20 12.05 -6.79 5.89
N SER A 21 12.23 -7.82 6.74
CA SER A 21 12.13 -7.73 8.20
C SER A 21 13.47 -7.39 8.88
N SER A 22 14.53 -7.10 8.10
CA SER A 22 15.81 -6.70 8.67
C SER A 22 15.71 -5.33 9.35
N PRO A 23 16.21 -5.17 10.60
CA PRO A 23 16.35 -3.84 11.23
C PRO A 23 17.24 -2.89 10.43
N SER A 24 18.11 -3.39 9.56
CA SER A 24 18.95 -2.61 8.66
C SER A 24 18.38 -2.47 7.25
N SER A 25 17.12 -2.83 7.02
CA SER A 25 16.46 -2.66 5.72
C SER A 25 16.44 -1.19 5.29
N ALA A 26 16.29 -0.95 3.99
CA ALA A 26 16.19 0.42 3.47
C ALA A 26 15.00 1.18 4.10
N VAL A 27 13.88 0.48 4.35
CA VAL A 27 12.71 1.09 4.99
C VAL A 27 13.00 1.45 6.45
N ALA A 28 13.55 0.52 7.25
CA ALA A 28 13.87 0.79 8.66
C ALA A 28 14.82 2.00 8.80
N ARG A 29 15.91 2.03 8.02
CA ARG A 29 16.83 3.18 8.01
C ARG A 29 16.17 4.49 7.58
N ALA A 30 15.24 4.44 6.60
CA ALA A 30 14.53 5.64 6.16
C ALA A 30 13.55 6.15 7.23
N VAL A 31 12.87 5.24 7.94
CA VAL A 31 12.01 5.59 9.09
C VAL A 31 12.82 6.28 10.18
N GLU A 32 13.94 5.67 10.63
CA GLU A 32 14.82 6.24 11.63
C GLU A 32 15.31 7.63 11.24
N ALA A 33 15.77 7.80 9.99
CA ALA A 33 16.27 9.09 9.49
C ALA A 33 15.17 10.17 9.45
N LEU A 34 13.94 9.80 9.06
CA LEU A 34 12.81 10.73 9.05
C LEU A 34 12.41 11.12 10.47
N LYS A 35 12.32 10.16 11.39
CA LYS A 35 11.98 10.44 12.79
C LYS A 35 13.05 11.25 13.50
N GLN A 36 14.33 11.02 13.23
CA GLN A 36 15.41 11.86 13.74
C GLN A 36 15.34 13.31 13.23
N ARG A 37 14.90 13.51 11.99
CA ARG A 37 14.87 14.82 11.35
C ARG A 37 13.59 15.62 11.65
N ALA A 38 12.43 14.98 11.63
CA ALA A 38 11.12 15.62 11.66
C ALA A 38 10.29 15.25 12.91
N GLY A 39 10.71 14.26 13.71
CA GLY A 39 9.97 13.84 14.90
C GLY A 39 8.51 13.52 14.57
N ASP A 40 7.61 14.20 15.26
CA ASP A 40 6.17 14.02 15.10
C ASP A 40 5.54 15.00 14.10
N GLU A 41 6.34 15.83 13.41
CA GLU A 41 5.83 16.76 12.38
C GLU A 41 5.33 16.02 11.14
N ILE A 42 5.76 14.77 10.94
CA ILE A 42 5.35 13.93 9.80
C ILE A 42 4.97 12.53 10.25
N VAL A 43 3.81 12.06 9.80
CA VAL A 43 3.39 10.68 9.95
C VAL A 43 4.11 9.81 8.93
N VAL A 44 4.84 8.81 9.41
CA VAL A 44 5.58 7.85 8.57
C VAL A 44 4.80 6.55 8.46
N ILE A 45 4.33 6.27 7.27
CA ILE A 45 3.61 5.05 6.91
C ILE A 45 4.57 4.12 6.16
N THR A 46 4.56 2.82 6.43
CA THR A 46 5.42 1.87 5.75
C THR A 46 4.63 0.76 5.07
N ASP A 47 4.95 0.48 3.82
CA ASP A 47 4.38 -0.67 3.10
C ASP A 47 4.87 -1.98 3.72
N VAL A 48 3.95 -2.92 3.97
CA VAL A 48 4.26 -4.26 4.44
C VAL A 48 3.91 -5.25 3.33
N CYS A 49 4.93 -5.73 2.63
CA CYS A 49 4.79 -6.69 1.55
C CYS A 49 6.12 -7.38 1.24
N LEU A 50 6.06 -8.60 0.74
CA LEU A 50 7.24 -9.37 0.36
C LEU A 50 7.68 -9.15 -1.10
N CYS A 51 6.82 -8.62 -1.99
CA CYS A 51 7.04 -8.67 -3.43
C CYS A 51 8.31 -7.99 -3.95
N ALA A 52 8.79 -6.94 -3.28
CA ALA A 52 10.06 -6.28 -3.64
C ALA A 52 11.29 -7.06 -3.14
N TYR A 53 11.10 -7.98 -2.20
CA TYR A 53 12.16 -8.69 -1.49
C TYR A 53 12.26 -10.17 -1.88
N THR A 54 11.21 -10.75 -2.49
CA THR A 54 11.24 -12.12 -2.97
C THR A 54 11.90 -12.21 -4.35
N SER A 55 12.68 -13.27 -4.57
CA SER A 55 13.34 -13.55 -5.85
C SER A 55 12.35 -13.81 -6.99
N HIS A 56 11.13 -14.25 -6.66
CA HIS A 56 10.06 -14.53 -7.60
C HIS A 56 9.05 -13.37 -7.78
N GLY A 57 9.14 -12.30 -6.99
CA GLY A 57 8.28 -11.11 -7.11
C GLY A 57 6.82 -11.27 -6.65
N HIS A 58 6.42 -12.40 -6.06
CA HIS A 58 5.10 -12.55 -5.45
C HIS A 58 5.05 -12.00 -4.03
N CYS A 59 3.83 -11.64 -3.58
CA CYS A 59 3.59 -11.00 -2.28
C CYS A 59 3.58 -11.97 -1.09
N GLY A 60 3.81 -13.25 -1.31
CA GLY A 60 3.83 -14.30 -0.28
C GLY A 60 4.77 -15.45 -0.62
N VAL A 61 4.88 -16.39 0.32
CA VAL A 61 5.66 -17.62 0.15
C VAL A 61 5.11 -18.43 -1.02
N LEU A 62 5.97 -18.85 -1.93
CA LEU A 62 5.58 -19.62 -3.11
C LEU A 62 5.93 -21.09 -2.92
N ARG A 63 4.94 -21.98 -3.18
CA ARG A 63 5.14 -23.43 -3.21
C ARG A 63 4.38 -24.00 -4.40
N ASP A 64 5.04 -24.75 -5.26
CA ASP A 64 4.47 -25.36 -6.47
C ASP A 64 3.71 -24.35 -7.34
N GLY A 65 4.25 -23.14 -7.47
CA GLY A 65 3.66 -22.04 -8.26
C GLY A 65 2.45 -21.35 -7.60
N LYS A 66 2.12 -21.66 -6.34
CA LYS A 66 1.01 -21.08 -5.60
C LYS A 66 1.53 -20.31 -4.38
N VAL A 67 0.92 -19.14 -4.11
CA VAL A 67 1.16 -18.41 -2.88
C VAL A 67 0.46 -19.13 -1.72
N ILE A 68 1.21 -19.37 -0.63
CA ILE A 68 0.71 -20.04 0.57
C ILE A 68 0.40 -18.99 1.63
N ASN A 69 -0.89 -18.73 1.82
CA ASN A 69 -1.39 -17.69 2.72
C ASN A 69 -0.81 -17.80 4.13
N ASP A 70 -1.10 -18.89 4.82
CA ASP A 70 -0.80 -19.04 6.25
C ASP A 70 0.71 -19.05 6.57
N GLU A 71 1.55 -19.51 5.63
CA GLU A 71 3.00 -19.44 5.79
C GLU A 71 3.55 -18.01 5.56
N THR A 72 2.77 -17.14 4.93
CA THR A 72 3.14 -15.76 4.66
C THR A 72 2.85 -14.85 5.86
N LEU A 73 1.78 -15.11 6.62
CA LEU A 73 1.35 -14.25 7.72
C LEU A 73 2.45 -13.96 8.76
N PRO A 74 3.24 -14.94 9.24
CA PRO A 74 4.32 -14.66 10.17
C PRO A 74 5.38 -13.70 9.59
N LEU A 75 5.68 -13.80 8.30
CA LEU A 75 6.67 -12.95 7.64
C LEU A 75 6.19 -11.50 7.54
N LEU A 76 4.90 -11.29 7.24
CA LEU A 76 4.29 -9.97 7.20
C LEU A 76 4.28 -9.32 8.60
N LYS A 77 3.93 -10.10 9.63
CA LYS A 77 4.03 -9.66 11.03
C LYS A 77 5.46 -9.24 11.37
N ASP A 78 6.47 -10.03 11.01
CA ASP A 78 7.87 -9.72 11.32
C ASP A 78 8.36 -8.45 10.60
N ILE A 79 7.88 -8.17 9.38
CA ILE A 79 8.14 -6.91 8.68
C ILE A 79 7.51 -5.73 9.44
N ALA A 80 6.24 -5.86 9.84
CA ALA A 80 5.54 -4.83 10.60
C ALA A 80 6.26 -4.51 11.93
N LEU A 81 6.71 -5.54 12.65
CA LEU A 81 7.49 -5.37 13.89
C LEU A 81 8.83 -4.67 13.65
N ALA A 82 9.55 -5.01 12.57
CA ALA A 82 10.80 -4.33 12.23
C ALA A 82 10.58 -2.84 11.91
N HIS A 83 9.50 -2.52 11.21
CA HIS A 83 9.14 -1.13 10.88
C HIS A 83 8.67 -0.35 12.13
N ALA A 84 7.85 -0.95 12.99
CA ALA A 84 7.43 -0.37 14.26
C ALA A 84 8.65 -0.10 15.16
N GLY A 85 9.58 -1.06 15.27
CA GLY A 85 10.83 -0.91 16.02
C GLY A 85 11.74 0.20 15.50
N ALA A 86 11.68 0.54 14.23
CA ALA A 86 12.38 1.68 13.63
C ALA A 86 11.66 3.03 13.88
N GLY A 87 10.42 3.01 14.41
CA GLY A 87 9.63 4.20 14.73
C GLY A 87 8.56 4.57 13.69
N ALA A 88 8.10 3.62 12.86
CA ALA A 88 6.96 3.87 11.98
C ALA A 88 5.69 4.15 12.80
N ASP A 89 4.91 5.15 12.39
CA ASP A 89 3.63 5.48 13.04
C ASP A 89 2.50 4.57 12.54
N VAL A 90 2.58 4.11 11.29
CA VAL A 90 1.56 3.28 10.66
C VAL A 90 2.23 2.22 9.78
N VAL A 91 1.74 0.99 9.88
CA VAL A 91 2.10 -0.09 8.94
C VAL A 91 0.96 -0.34 7.97
N ALA A 92 1.27 -0.57 6.70
CA ALA A 92 0.27 -0.65 5.64
C ALA A 92 0.41 -1.96 4.83
N PRO A 93 -0.24 -3.07 5.27
CA PRO A 93 -0.16 -4.35 4.59
C PRO A 93 -0.82 -4.30 3.21
N SER A 94 -0.02 -4.55 2.18
CA SER A 94 -0.44 -4.45 0.78
C SER A 94 -0.40 -5.78 0.01
N ASP A 95 -0.16 -6.87 0.69
CA ASP A 95 0.08 -8.21 0.15
C ASP A 95 -1.19 -8.94 -0.29
N MET A 96 -2.34 -8.66 0.34
CA MET A 96 -3.66 -9.30 0.15
C MET A 96 -3.77 -10.74 0.68
N MET A 97 -2.97 -11.11 1.68
CA MET A 97 -3.17 -12.38 2.38
C MET A 97 -4.35 -12.26 3.37
N ASP A 98 -5.15 -13.30 3.45
CA ASP A 98 -6.29 -13.38 4.36
C ASP A 98 -5.81 -13.54 5.82
N GLY A 99 -6.39 -12.80 6.77
CA GLY A 99 -6.01 -12.81 8.19
C GLY A 99 -4.73 -12.02 8.53
N ARG A 100 -4.15 -11.30 7.58
CA ARG A 100 -2.89 -10.56 7.80
C ARG A 100 -3.01 -9.41 8.78
N VAL A 101 -4.16 -8.72 8.80
CA VAL A 101 -4.39 -7.60 9.72
C VAL A 101 -4.41 -8.10 11.15
N ALA A 102 -5.15 -9.18 11.43
CA ALA A 102 -5.19 -9.82 12.75
C ALA A 102 -3.80 -10.31 13.20
N ALA A 103 -3.02 -10.92 12.31
CA ALA A 103 -1.68 -11.39 12.61
C ALA A 103 -0.72 -10.25 12.96
N ILE A 104 -0.79 -9.13 12.22
CA ILE A 104 0.03 -7.93 12.44
C ILE A 104 -0.41 -7.25 13.73
N ARG A 105 -1.71 -6.99 13.95
CA ARG A 105 -2.23 -6.32 15.16
C ARG A 105 -1.81 -7.08 16.42
N LYS A 106 -2.06 -8.39 16.42
CA LYS A 106 -1.63 -9.25 17.52
C LYS A 106 -0.12 -9.16 17.78
N GLY A 107 0.69 -9.21 16.73
CA GLY A 107 2.15 -9.11 16.87
C GLY A 107 2.61 -7.77 17.43
N LEU A 108 2.03 -6.67 16.97
CA LEU A 108 2.33 -5.32 17.47
C LEU A 108 1.96 -5.18 18.94
N ASP A 109 0.77 -5.64 19.36
CA ASP A 109 0.32 -5.58 20.75
C ASP A 109 1.20 -6.42 21.69
N GLU A 110 1.54 -7.65 21.28
CA GLU A 110 2.45 -8.53 22.05
C GLU A 110 3.85 -7.94 22.20
N ALA A 111 4.26 -7.05 21.30
CA ALA A 111 5.57 -6.37 21.32
C ALA A 111 5.51 -4.96 21.94
N ASN A 112 4.39 -4.55 22.53
CA ASN A 112 4.12 -3.23 23.14
C ASN A 112 4.19 -2.08 22.11
N TYR A 113 3.67 -2.31 20.91
CA TYR A 113 3.49 -1.31 19.84
C TYR A 113 2.00 -1.04 19.58
N GLU A 114 1.18 -0.93 20.64
CA GLU A 114 -0.27 -0.72 20.56
C GLU A 114 -0.62 0.61 19.84
N ASP A 115 0.25 1.61 19.94
CA ASP A 115 0.07 2.93 19.31
C ASP A 115 0.38 2.95 17.80
N VAL A 116 0.97 1.87 17.26
CA VAL A 116 1.24 1.79 15.81
C VAL A 116 -0.03 1.42 15.07
N GLY A 117 -0.52 2.34 14.21
CA GLY A 117 -1.73 2.14 13.43
C GLY A 117 -1.56 1.15 12.27
N ILE A 118 -2.66 0.56 11.82
CA ILE A 118 -2.71 -0.33 10.65
C ILE A 118 -3.59 0.31 9.56
N LEU A 119 -2.98 0.66 8.42
CA LEU A 119 -3.69 1.08 7.20
C LEU A 119 -3.78 -0.13 6.26
N SER A 120 -4.88 -0.86 6.30
CA SER A 120 -5.04 -2.02 5.44
C SER A 120 -5.37 -1.65 3.99
N TYR A 121 -4.67 -2.28 3.04
CA TYR A 121 -5.08 -2.29 1.63
C TYR A 121 -6.26 -3.26 1.45
N ALA A 122 -7.38 -2.95 2.08
CA ALA A 122 -8.55 -3.82 2.17
C ALA A 122 -9.12 -4.19 0.80
N ALA A 123 -9.11 -3.26 -0.16
CA ALA A 123 -9.64 -3.48 -1.50
C ALA A 123 -8.58 -3.15 -2.56
N LYS A 124 -7.64 -4.08 -2.79
CA LYS A 124 -6.61 -3.95 -3.82
C LYS A 124 -6.91 -4.85 -5.01
N TYR A 125 -7.28 -4.22 -6.11
CA TYR A 125 -7.63 -4.91 -7.35
C TYR A 125 -6.42 -5.28 -8.20
N ALA A 126 -6.52 -6.37 -8.95
CA ALA A 126 -5.59 -6.68 -10.03
C ALA A 126 -5.72 -5.58 -11.11
N SER A 127 -4.62 -4.89 -11.44
CA SER A 127 -4.68 -3.74 -12.32
C SER A 127 -3.43 -3.58 -13.17
N ALA A 128 -3.65 -3.14 -14.42
CA ALA A 128 -2.58 -2.72 -15.32
C ALA A 128 -1.96 -1.37 -14.91
N TYR A 129 -2.67 -0.57 -14.11
CA TYR A 129 -2.17 0.72 -13.62
C TYR A 129 -0.98 0.62 -12.67
N TYR A 130 -0.56 -0.59 -12.27
CA TYR A 130 0.64 -0.79 -11.43
C TYR A 130 1.94 -0.88 -12.24
N GLY A 131 1.91 -0.84 -13.57
CA GLY A 131 3.09 -1.04 -14.42
C GLY A 131 4.30 -0.22 -13.98
N PRO A 132 4.24 1.14 -13.96
CA PRO A 132 5.41 1.95 -13.60
C PRO A 132 5.95 1.70 -12.18
N PHE A 133 5.08 1.35 -11.23
CA PHE A 133 5.52 0.98 -9.87
C PHE A 133 6.24 -0.36 -9.85
N ARG A 134 5.77 -1.36 -10.60
CA ARG A 134 6.41 -2.68 -10.66
C ARG A 134 7.84 -2.59 -11.18
N ASP A 135 8.04 -1.72 -12.18
CA ASP A 135 9.38 -1.46 -12.73
C ASP A 135 10.27 -0.76 -11.69
N ALA A 136 9.77 0.29 -11.04
CA ALA A 136 10.52 1.04 -10.02
C ALA A 136 10.84 0.22 -8.76
N ALA A 137 9.95 -0.68 -8.35
CA ALA A 137 10.13 -1.55 -7.19
C ALA A 137 10.77 -2.90 -7.53
N GLU A 138 11.14 -3.13 -8.80
CA GLU A 138 11.70 -4.40 -9.30
C GLU A 138 10.89 -5.62 -8.81
N SER A 139 9.56 -5.49 -8.80
CA SER A 139 8.64 -6.44 -8.19
C SER A 139 7.73 -7.15 -9.19
N THR A 140 8.08 -7.14 -10.46
CA THR A 140 7.36 -7.90 -11.48
C THR A 140 7.47 -9.39 -11.19
N PRO A 141 6.35 -10.15 -11.12
CA PRO A 141 6.40 -11.59 -10.92
C PRO A 141 7.22 -12.27 -12.02
N SER A 142 8.13 -13.17 -11.62
CA SER A 142 8.95 -13.95 -12.56
C SER A 142 8.14 -15.00 -13.30
N THR A 143 7.00 -15.44 -12.72
CA THR A 143 6.08 -16.42 -13.29
C THR A 143 4.65 -16.07 -12.94
N GLY A 144 3.71 -16.33 -13.85
CA GLY A 144 2.27 -16.08 -13.62
C GLY A 144 1.90 -14.61 -13.45
N ASP A 145 0.89 -14.37 -12.64
CA ASP A 145 0.40 -13.05 -12.28
C ASP A 145 -0.07 -13.01 -10.80
N ARG A 146 -0.67 -11.90 -10.37
CA ARG A 146 -1.16 -11.73 -8.99
C ARG A 146 -2.68 -11.88 -8.85
N LYS A 147 -3.39 -12.31 -9.88
CA LYS A 147 -4.86 -12.42 -9.86
C LYS A 147 -5.39 -13.46 -8.90
N ALA A 148 -4.53 -14.40 -8.46
CA ALA A 148 -4.92 -15.41 -7.46
C ALA A 148 -5.18 -14.81 -6.06
N TYR A 149 -4.66 -13.61 -5.77
CA TYR A 149 -4.81 -12.95 -4.47
C TYR A 149 -5.10 -11.44 -4.55
N GLN A 150 -4.92 -10.78 -5.70
CA GLN A 150 -5.48 -9.45 -5.94
C GLN A 150 -6.89 -9.60 -6.51
N MET A 151 -7.78 -8.71 -6.11
CA MET A 151 -9.22 -8.81 -6.37
C MET A 151 -9.55 -8.71 -7.87
N ASP A 152 -10.63 -9.36 -8.28
CA ASP A 152 -11.19 -9.26 -9.61
C ASP A 152 -11.75 -7.83 -9.84
N PRO A 153 -11.26 -7.10 -10.88
CA PRO A 153 -11.75 -5.76 -11.20
C PRO A 153 -13.27 -5.64 -11.41
N ALA A 154 -13.94 -6.72 -11.75
CA ALA A 154 -15.39 -6.74 -11.95
C ALA A 154 -16.21 -6.93 -10.67
N ASN A 155 -15.56 -7.17 -9.52
CA ASN A 155 -16.25 -7.60 -8.29
C ASN A 155 -16.17 -6.53 -7.17
N VAL A 156 -17.22 -5.70 -7.03
CA VAL A 156 -17.33 -4.75 -5.92
C VAL A 156 -17.73 -5.41 -4.59
N ARG A 157 -18.46 -6.55 -4.63
CA ARG A 157 -18.95 -7.20 -3.41
C ARG A 157 -17.83 -7.76 -2.55
N GLU A 158 -16.76 -8.22 -3.19
CA GLU A 158 -15.55 -8.67 -2.51
C GLU A 158 -14.89 -7.51 -1.75
N ALA A 159 -14.80 -6.31 -2.34
CA ALA A 159 -14.25 -5.14 -1.66
C ALA A 159 -14.95 -4.81 -0.34
N ILE A 160 -16.28 -4.89 -0.33
CA ILE A 160 -17.08 -4.67 0.88
C ILE A 160 -16.80 -5.75 1.93
N ARG A 161 -16.74 -7.00 1.49
CA ARG A 161 -16.44 -8.13 2.38
C ARG A 161 -15.05 -8.01 3.01
N GLU A 162 -14.03 -7.75 2.19
CA GLU A 162 -12.65 -7.61 2.67
C GLU A 162 -12.50 -6.39 3.59
N ALA A 163 -13.18 -5.28 3.29
CA ALA A 163 -13.20 -4.11 4.17
C ALA A 163 -13.77 -4.45 5.57
N HIS A 164 -14.86 -5.21 5.64
CA HIS A 164 -15.44 -5.65 6.91
C HIS A 164 -14.54 -6.65 7.65
N LEU A 165 -13.88 -7.58 6.95
CA LEU A 165 -12.96 -8.53 7.56
C LEU A 165 -11.75 -7.80 8.16
N ASP A 166 -11.11 -6.91 7.41
CA ASP A 166 -9.96 -6.15 7.88
C ASP A 166 -10.31 -5.22 9.07
N GLU A 167 -11.52 -4.62 9.07
CA GLU A 167 -12.03 -3.85 10.21
C GLU A 167 -12.22 -4.73 11.44
N GLN A 168 -12.79 -5.93 11.30
CA GLN A 168 -12.95 -6.89 12.39
C GLN A 168 -11.61 -7.46 12.90
N GLU A 169 -10.62 -7.56 12.04
CA GLU A 169 -9.25 -7.98 12.36
C GLU A 169 -8.43 -6.89 13.08
N GLY A 170 -8.94 -5.67 13.18
CA GLY A 170 -8.32 -4.58 13.92
C GLY A 170 -7.54 -3.58 13.06
N ALA A 171 -7.92 -3.39 11.80
CA ALA A 171 -7.44 -2.25 11.02
C ALA A 171 -7.95 -0.92 11.60
N ASP A 172 -7.08 0.09 11.66
CA ASP A 172 -7.42 1.46 12.07
C ASP A 172 -7.93 2.31 10.89
N MET A 173 -7.47 1.98 9.70
CA MET A 173 -7.81 2.65 8.44
C MET A 173 -7.90 1.62 7.31
N LEU A 174 -8.77 1.87 6.34
CA LEU A 174 -8.95 1.03 5.15
C LEU A 174 -8.49 1.77 3.90
N MET A 175 -8.11 1.02 2.86
CA MET A 175 -7.69 1.60 1.58
C MET A 175 -8.30 0.88 0.39
N VAL A 176 -8.75 1.66 -0.59
CA VAL A 176 -9.10 1.18 -1.94
C VAL A 176 -7.97 1.53 -2.91
N LYS A 177 -7.51 0.55 -3.69
CA LYS A 177 -6.44 0.69 -4.70
C LYS A 177 -6.75 -0.12 -5.95
N PRO A 178 -6.69 0.45 -7.17
CA PRO A 178 -6.44 1.85 -7.55
C PRO A 178 -7.58 2.80 -7.18
N ALA A 179 -7.48 4.08 -7.60
CA ALA A 179 -8.42 5.14 -7.23
C ALA A 179 -9.39 5.53 -8.36
N LEU A 180 -8.87 6.11 -9.46
CA LEU A 180 -9.71 6.83 -10.43
C LEU A 180 -10.67 5.92 -11.20
N ALA A 181 -10.26 4.70 -11.54
CA ALA A 181 -11.12 3.72 -12.20
C ALA A 181 -12.04 2.95 -11.21
N TYR A 182 -11.98 3.28 -9.91
CA TYR A 182 -12.66 2.59 -8.82
C TYR A 182 -13.39 3.55 -7.85
N LEU A 183 -13.82 4.72 -8.34
CA LEU A 183 -14.56 5.71 -7.53
C LEU A 183 -15.88 5.14 -6.99
N ASP A 184 -16.53 4.26 -7.73
CA ASP A 184 -17.71 3.50 -7.32
C ASP A 184 -17.41 2.56 -6.15
N VAL A 185 -16.27 1.88 -6.17
CA VAL A 185 -15.81 1.01 -5.08
C VAL A 185 -15.47 1.82 -3.83
N ILE A 186 -14.78 2.97 -3.99
CA ILE A 186 -14.52 3.89 -2.88
C ILE A 186 -15.85 4.31 -2.23
N ARG A 187 -16.84 4.66 -3.07
CA ARG A 187 -18.16 5.04 -2.58
C ARG A 187 -18.88 3.89 -1.87
N ALA A 188 -18.81 2.68 -2.42
CA ALA A 188 -19.43 1.50 -1.83
C ALA A 188 -18.82 1.16 -0.46
N VAL A 189 -17.48 1.12 -0.35
CA VAL A 189 -16.79 0.86 0.91
C VAL A 189 -17.07 1.97 1.94
N ARG A 190 -17.08 3.26 1.51
CA ARG A 190 -17.41 4.38 2.42
C ARG A 190 -18.79 4.27 3.05
N GLN A 191 -19.74 3.65 2.37
CA GLN A 191 -21.09 3.49 2.91
C GLN A 191 -21.20 2.40 4.00
N GLU A 192 -20.23 1.47 4.02
CA GLU A 192 -20.24 0.30 4.90
C GLU A 192 -19.30 0.44 6.13
N THR A 193 -18.35 1.39 6.11
CA THR A 193 -17.43 1.59 7.23
C THR A 193 -17.43 3.02 7.74
N ARG A 194 -17.08 3.20 9.03
CA ARG A 194 -16.82 4.50 9.65
C ARG A 194 -15.33 4.77 9.87
N LEU A 195 -14.48 3.79 9.62
CA LEU A 195 -13.03 4.00 9.70
C LEU A 195 -12.58 5.04 8.65
N PRO A 196 -11.48 5.75 8.88
CA PRO A 196 -10.87 6.58 7.86
C PRO A 196 -10.58 5.75 6.60
N LEU A 197 -11.04 6.26 5.45
CA LEU A 197 -10.89 5.59 4.16
C LEU A 197 -9.84 6.28 3.31
N ALA A 198 -8.74 5.58 3.05
CA ALA A 198 -7.71 6.01 2.11
C ALA A 198 -8.03 5.51 0.70
N THR A 199 -7.49 6.21 -0.29
CA THR A 199 -7.41 5.71 -1.66
C THR A 199 -6.03 5.99 -2.25
N TYR A 200 -5.58 5.12 -3.16
CA TYR A 200 -4.27 5.26 -3.80
C TYR A 200 -4.41 5.62 -5.26
N ASN A 201 -4.08 6.86 -5.60
CA ASN A 201 -3.89 7.32 -6.98
C ASN A 201 -2.55 6.78 -7.48
N VAL A 202 -2.61 5.64 -8.18
CA VAL A 202 -1.44 4.80 -8.46
C VAL A 202 -0.57 5.30 -9.62
N SER A 203 0.59 4.68 -9.76
CA SER A 203 1.64 5.11 -10.69
C SER A 203 1.18 5.22 -12.16
N GLY A 204 0.33 4.32 -12.64
CA GLY A 204 -0.21 4.38 -13.99
C GLY A 204 -1.23 5.50 -14.18
N GLU A 205 -2.05 5.78 -13.16
CA GLU A 205 -2.98 6.92 -13.18
C GLU A 205 -2.21 8.25 -13.20
N TYR A 206 -1.17 8.36 -12.35
CA TYR A 206 -0.24 9.49 -12.34
C TYR A 206 0.45 9.68 -13.70
N SER A 207 1.06 8.61 -14.24
CA SER A 207 1.80 8.66 -15.50
C SER A 207 0.92 9.02 -16.68
N ALA A 208 -0.35 8.60 -16.69
CA ALA A 208 -1.30 8.96 -17.75
C ALA A 208 -1.56 10.47 -17.78
N VAL A 209 -1.74 11.12 -16.63
CA VAL A 209 -1.90 12.58 -16.55
C VAL A 209 -0.62 13.28 -16.99
N LYS A 210 0.55 12.87 -16.49
CA LYS A 210 1.84 13.46 -16.88
C LYS A 210 2.09 13.34 -18.39
N ALA A 211 1.82 12.18 -18.98
CA ALA A 211 2.01 11.96 -20.43
C ALA A 211 1.09 12.81 -21.29
N ALA A 212 -0.18 12.96 -20.90
CA ALA A 212 -1.14 13.79 -21.60
C ALA A 212 -0.83 15.29 -21.46
N ALA A 213 -0.44 15.73 -20.26
CA ALA A 213 -0.01 17.11 -20.01
C ALA A 213 1.25 17.47 -20.78
N ALA A 214 2.25 16.59 -20.83
CA ALA A 214 3.48 16.80 -21.60
C ALA A 214 3.23 17.01 -23.11
N ARG A 215 2.10 16.52 -23.63
CA ARG A 215 1.66 16.70 -25.03
C ARG A 215 0.73 17.91 -25.21
N GLY A 216 0.44 18.63 -24.16
CA GLY A 216 -0.48 19.76 -24.20
C GLY A 216 -1.95 19.39 -24.39
N TRP A 217 -2.33 18.13 -24.17
CA TRP A 217 -3.71 17.67 -24.32
C TRP A 217 -4.58 17.99 -23.10
N LEU A 218 -3.98 18.13 -21.93
CA LEU A 218 -4.63 18.45 -20.68
C LEU A 218 -3.86 19.54 -19.95
N ASP A 219 -4.58 20.43 -19.24
CA ASP A 219 -3.99 21.27 -18.19
C ASP A 219 -3.77 20.44 -16.94
N GLU A 220 -2.51 20.21 -16.59
CA GLU A 220 -2.11 19.31 -15.52
C GLU A 220 -2.70 19.73 -14.16
N ALA A 221 -2.58 21.00 -13.80
CA ALA A 221 -3.03 21.49 -12.50
C ALA A 221 -4.55 21.30 -12.33
N THR A 222 -5.30 21.65 -13.37
CA THR A 222 -6.77 21.52 -13.37
C THR A 222 -7.21 20.05 -13.24
N VAL A 223 -6.60 19.15 -14.04
CA VAL A 223 -6.96 17.73 -14.02
C VAL A 223 -6.56 17.05 -12.71
N VAL A 224 -5.38 17.38 -12.15
CA VAL A 224 -4.96 16.87 -10.85
C VAL A 224 -5.96 17.29 -9.76
N ARG A 225 -6.35 18.57 -9.73
CA ARG A 225 -7.37 19.06 -8.78
C ARG A 225 -8.70 18.33 -8.96
N GLU A 226 -9.17 18.19 -10.20
CA GLU A 226 -10.42 17.49 -10.50
C GLU A 226 -10.40 16.03 -10.03
N ASN A 227 -9.30 15.32 -10.25
CA ASN A 227 -9.09 13.95 -9.78
C ASN A 227 -9.13 13.84 -8.24
N LEU A 228 -8.44 14.75 -7.54
CA LEU A 228 -8.43 14.77 -6.08
C LEU A 228 -9.84 15.06 -5.52
N VAL A 229 -10.54 16.03 -6.09
CA VAL A 229 -11.95 16.33 -5.75
C VAL A 229 -12.84 15.12 -6.06
N GLY A 230 -12.61 14.42 -7.16
CA GLY A 230 -13.36 13.21 -7.53
C GLY A 230 -13.23 12.10 -6.48
N MET A 231 -12.01 11.84 -6.02
CA MET A 231 -11.72 10.85 -4.97
C MET A 231 -12.34 11.25 -3.62
N THR A 232 -12.21 12.51 -3.21
CA THR A 232 -12.85 13.04 -1.99
C THR A 232 -14.37 12.94 -2.07
N ARG A 233 -14.98 13.32 -3.21
CA ARG A 233 -16.42 13.22 -3.45
C ARG A 233 -16.91 11.77 -3.40
N ALA A 234 -16.09 10.80 -3.84
CA ALA A 234 -16.40 9.39 -3.73
C ALA A 234 -16.41 8.90 -2.27
N GLY A 235 -15.71 9.58 -1.36
CA GLY A 235 -15.73 9.31 0.07
C GLY A 235 -14.36 9.04 0.70
N ALA A 236 -13.27 9.29 -0.01
CA ALA A 236 -11.93 9.18 0.55
C ALA A 236 -11.65 10.33 1.54
N ASP A 237 -11.19 9.96 2.75
CA ASP A 237 -10.70 10.89 3.78
C ASP A 237 -9.21 11.20 3.54
N LEU A 238 -8.46 10.23 3.01
CA LEU A 238 -7.02 10.30 2.77
C LEU A 238 -6.74 9.92 1.30
N ILE A 239 -5.87 10.68 0.65
CA ILE A 239 -5.47 10.40 -0.74
C ILE A 239 -3.96 10.24 -0.81
N ILE A 240 -3.49 9.06 -1.19
CA ILE A 240 -2.09 8.79 -1.49
C ILE A 240 -1.88 9.04 -2.98
N THR A 241 -1.00 9.97 -3.33
CA THR A 241 -0.74 10.33 -4.72
C THR A 241 0.69 10.80 -4.94
N TYR A 242 1.23 10.51 -6.11
CA TYR A 242 2.54 11.01 -6.56
C TYR A 242 2.50 12.51 -6.92
N HIS A 243 1.31 13.08 -7.11
CA HIS A 243 1.15 14.52 -7.37
C HIS A 243 1.30 15.40 -6.13
N SER A 244 1.28 14.84 -4.91
CA SER A 244 1.17 15.59 -3.64
C SER A 244 2.24 16.67 -3.49
N ARG A 245 3.51 16.33 -3.75
CA ARG A 245 4.61 17.30 -3.63
C ARG A 245 4.45 18.47 -4.60
N GLU A 246 4.24 18.15 -5.88
CA GLU A 246 4.14 19.19 -6.92
C GLU A 246 2.88 20.05 -6.74
N ALA A 247 1.77 19.44 -6.33
CA ALA A 247 0.52 20.14 -6.06
C ALA A 247 0.66 21.13 -4.90
N LEU A 248 1.39 20.77 -3.85
CA LEU A 248 1.69 21.67 -2.71
C LEU A 248 2.66 22.79 -3.11
N GLU A 249 3.79 22.43 -3.77
CA GLU A 249 4.82 23.41 -4.17
C GLU A 249 4.28 24.45 -5.17
N ARG A 250 3.34 24.06 -6.04
CA ARG A 250 2.77 24.94 -7.09
C ARG A 250 1.41 25.52 -6.73
N GLY A 251 0.86 25.22 -5.57
CA GLY A 251 -0.43 25.75 -5.12
C GLY A 251 -1.61 25.27 -5.97
N TRP A 252 -1.65 24.00 -6.35
CA TRP A 252 -2.76 23.42 -7.11
C TRP A 252 -3.97 23.05 -6.26
N LEU A 253 -3.84 23.08 -4.94
CA LEU A 253 -4.87 22.70 -3.95
C LEU A 253 -5.61 23.92 -3.42
#